data_3da10f7db65ec304858b82ace903d001
#
_entry.id   3da10f7db65ec304858b82ace903d001
#
_cell.length_a   1.000
_cell.length_b   1.000
_cell.length_c   1.000
_cell.angle_alpha   90.00
_cell.angle_beta   90.00
_cell.angle_gamma   90.00
#
_symmetry.space_group_name_H-M   'P 1'
#
loop_
_entity.id
_entity.type
_entity.pdbx_description
1 polymer ?
#
loop_
_entity_poly.entity_id
_entity_poly.type
_entity_poly.pdbx_seq_one_letter_code
_entity_poly.pdbx_strand_id
1 'polypeptide(L)'
;MAETLLFNALREAIDEEMARDPHVCVMGEDVGQYGGSYKVTKDLYEKYGELRVLDTPIAENAFTGMAVGAAMTGLRPIVEGMNMGFLLLAFNQISNNMGMLRYTSGGNFTIPTVVRGPGGVGRQLGAEHSQRLEAYFHAVPGIKIVAVSTPTNAKGLMKAAIRDNNPVLFFEHVLLYNLSEDIPDGEYTCALDQADVVREGSDVTILTYSRMRHHCLKAVEQLEKDGVSVELIDLISLKPFDMDTIARSIRKTHRVMVVEECMKTGGIGAELIALITEHCFDDLDARPIRLSSQDIPTPYNGALENLTIIQPHQIVDAAKALKAGQV
;
A
#
# COMPACT_ATOMS: atom_id res chain seq x y z
N MET A 1 -5.27 -22.62 -10.55
CA MET A 1 -4.92 -21.17 -10.49
C MET A 1 -5.71 -20.48 -11.60
N ALA A 2 -6.38 -19.38 -11.30
CA ALA A 2 -7.17 -18.62 -12.27
C ALA A 2 -6.52 -17.23 -12.45
N GLU A 3 -6.34 -16.82 -13.70
CA GLU A 3 -5.87 -15.48 -14.03
C GLU A 3 -6.88 -14.46 -13.55
N THR A 4 -6.49 -13.60 -12.62
CA THR A 4 -7.36 -12.65 -11.94
C THR A 4 -6.77 -11.24 -11.98
N LEU A 5 -7.58 -10.25 -12.34
CA LEU A 5 -7.20 -8.84 -12.26
C LEU A 5 -7.18 -8.35 -10.81
N LEU A 6 -6.30 -7.42 -10.48
CA LEU A 6 -6.15 -6.91 -9.11
C LEU A 6 -7.47 -6.38 -8.52
N PHE A 7 -8.27 -5.63 -9.30
CA PHE A 7 -9.57 -5.14 -8.80
C PHE A 7 -10.57 -6.26 -8.55
N ASN A 8 -10.51 -7.36 -9.33
CA ASN A 8 -11.32 -8.55 -9.10
C ASN A 8 -10.85 -9.31 -7.84
N ALA A 9 -9.54 -9.43 -7.66
CA ALA A 9 -8.95 -10.06 -6.47
C ALA A 9 -9.39 -9.35 -5.16
N LEU A 10 -9.42 -8.01 -5.18
CA LEU A 10 -9.97 -7.21 -4.07
C LEU A 10 -11.46 -7.46 -3.87
N ARG A 11 -12.26 -7.46 -4.95
CA ARG A 11 -13.70 -7.71 -4.89
C ARG A 11 -14.01 -9.10 -4.35
N GLU A 12 -13.32 -10.12 -4.83
CA GLU A 12 -13.46 -11.49 -4.35
C GLU A 12 -13.12 -11.61 -2.86
N ALA A 13 -12.06 -10.95 -2.40
CA ALA A 13 -11.70 -10.92 -0.99
C ALA A 13 -12.83 -10.31 -0.13
N ILE A 14 -13.38 -9.18 -0.55
CA ILE A 14 -14.48 -8.51 0.15
C ILE A 14 -15.74 -9.39 0.13
N ASP A 15 -16.08 -9.96 -1.01
CA ASP A 15 -17.25 -10.85 -1.17
C ASP A 15 -17.14 -12.09 -0.27
N GLU A 16 -16.00 -12.76 -0.26
CA GLU A 16 -15.72 -13.91 0.59
C GLU A 16 -15.83 -13.57 2.09
N GLU A 17 -15.30 -12.41 2.51
CA GLU A 17 -15.39 -11.98 3.91
C GLU A 17 -16.81 -11.53 4.31
N MET A 18 -17.55 -10.87 3.43
CA MET A 18 -18.96 -10.54 3.65
C MET A 18 -19.84 -11.78 3.74
N ALA A 19 -19.55 -12.82 2.96
CA ALA A 19 -20.24 -14.11 3.04
C ALA A 19 -19.89 -14.87 4.34
N ARG A 20 -18.64 -14.77 4.81
CA ARG A 20 -18.14 -15.44 6.02
C ARG A 20 -18.66 -14.80 7.31
N ASP A 21 -18.73 -13.46 7.35
CA ASP A 21 -19.05 -12.72 8.57
C ASP A 21 -20.16 -11.67 8.30
N PRO A 22 -21.33 -11.80 8.94
CA PRO A 22 -22.43 -10.86 8.77
C PRO A 22 -22.16 -9.44 9.28
N HIS A 23 -21.08 -9.23 10.06
CA HIS A 23 -20.71 -7.91 10.58
C HIS A 23 -19.86 -7.10 9.59
N VAL A 24 -19.33 -7.72 8.53
CA VAL A 24 -18.57 -7.00 7.49
C VAL A 24 -19.52 -6.18 6.63
N CYS A 25 -19.26 -4.89 6.48
CA CYS A 25 -20.02 -3.99 5.62
C CYS A 25 -19.08 -3.05 4.85
N VAL A 26 -19.56 -2.53 3.73
CA VAL A 26 -18.85 -1.56 2.90
C VAL A 26 -19.59 -0.23 2.94
N MET A 27 -18.86 0.89 3.03
CA MET A 27 -19.43 2.22 2.95
C MET A 27 -18.49 3.18 2.22
N GLY A 28 -19.07 4.08 1.46
CA GLY A 28 -18.34 5.07 0.67
C GLY A 28 -19.16 5.65 -0.46
N GLU A 29 -18.53 6.44 -1.30
CA GLU A 29 -19.15 7.11 -2.42
C GLU A 29 -19.28 6.14 -3.61
N ASP A 30 -20.49 6.05 -4.18
CA ASP A 30 -20.80 5.22 -5.35
C ASP A 30 -20.43 3.72 -5.20
N VAL A 31 -20.31 3.22 -3.97
CA VAL A 31 -19.94 1.82 -3.71
C VAL A 31 -21.09 0.83 -3.93
N GLY A 32 -22.33 1.31 -3.91
CA GLY A 32 -23.55 0.52 -4.05
C GLY A 32 -23.86 0.16 -5.51
N GLN A 33 -24.95 0.73 -6.06
CA GLN A 33 -25.42 0.37 -7.41
C GLN A 33 -24.39 0.63 -8.51
N TYR A 34 -23.58 1.67 -8.38
CA TYR A 34 -22.51 1.96 -9.35
C TYR A 34 -21.33 0.94 -9.26
N GLY A 35 -21.13 0.34 -8.10
CA GLY A 35 -20.11 -0.70 -7.86
C GLY A 35 -18.69 -0.17 -7.72
N GLY A 36 -18.54 1.06 -7.21
CA GLY A 36 -17.27 1.75 -7.04
C GLY A 36 -16.68 2.30 -8.33
N SER A 37 -15.89 3.36 -8.24
CA SER A 37 -15.25 4.03 -9.40
C SER A 37 -14.32 3.09 -10.17
N TYR A 38 -13.73 2.11 -9.52
CA TYR A 38 -12.83 1.11 -10.10
C TYR A 38 -13.40 -0.32 -10.05
N LYS A 39 -14.72 -0.45 -9.81
CA LYS A 39 -15.47 -1.71 -9.85
C LYS A 39 -15.05 -2.76 -8.82
N VAL A 40 -14.41 -2.33 -7.73
CA VAL A 40 -14.03 -3.23 -6.64
C VAL A 40 -15.26 -3.70 -5.84
N THR A 41 -16.33 -2.91 -5.78
CA THR A 41 -17.57 -3.26 -5.06
C THR A 41 -18.71 -3.66 -6.00
N LYS A 42 -18.42 -3.87 -7.29
CA LYS A 42 -19.41 -4.26 -8.29
C LYS A 42 -20.15 -5.55 -7.86
N ASP A 43 -21.45 -5.57 -8.04
CA ASP A 43 -22.39 -6.67 -7.74
C ASP A 43 -22.57 -7.00 -6.24
N LEU A 44 -21.83 -6.34 -5.33
CA LEU A 44 -21.97 -6.57 -3.89
C LEU A 44 -23.29 -6.00 -3.34
N TYR A 45 -23.75 -4.87 -3.88
CA TYR A 45 -25.02 -4.26 -3.46
C TYR A 45 -26.22 -5.18 -3.75
N GLU A 46 -26.28 -5.77 -4.94
CA GLU A 46 -27.33 -6.70 -5.34
C GLU A 46 -27.32 -7.96 -4.48
N LYS A 47 -26.14 -8.40 -4.05
CA LYS A 47 -25.97 -9.62 -3.26
C LYS A 47 -26.28 -9.44 -1.78
N TYR A 48 -25.88 -8.29 -1.19
CA TYR A 48 -25.92 -8.09 0.27
C TYR A 48 -26.89 -6.99 0.73
N GLY A 49 -27.40 -6.17 -0.17
CA GLY A 49 -28.38 -5.11 0.11
C GLY A 49 -27.78 -3.84 0.73
N GLU A 50 -28.62 -2.83 0.84
CA GLU A 50 -28.26 -1.47 1.25
C GLU A 50 -27.71 -1.36 2.68
N LEU A 51 -28.08 -2.26 3.58
CA LEU A 51 -27.58 -2.25 4.97
C LEU A 51 -26.15 -2.80 5.10
N ARG A 52 -25.65 -3.48 4.09
CA ARG A 52 -24.31 -4.07 4.07
C ARG A 52 -23.38 -3.37 3.07
N VAL A 53 -23.94 -2.71 2.05
CA VAL A 53 -23.19 -1.90 1.07
C VAL A 53 -23.88 -0.55 0.99
N LEU A 54 -23.30 0.43 1.67
CA LEU A 54 -23.93 1.74 1.91
C LEU A 54 -23.32 2.80 1.00
N ASP A 55 -24.12 3.32 0.07
CA ASP A 55 -23.79 4.57 -0.62
C ASP A 55 -23.89 5.75 0.35
N THR A 56 -22.88 6.59 0.38
CA THR A 56 -22.83 7.78 1.21
C THR A 56 -22.81 9.06 0.36
N PRO A 57 -23.23 10.20 0.90
CA PRO A 57 -22.87 11.49 0.31
C PRO A 57 -21.35 11.66 0.22
N ILE A 58 -20.90 12.59 -0.65
CA ILE A 58 -19.50 13.00 -0.75
C ILE A 58 -19.12 13.78 0.52
N ALA A 59 -18.69 13.06 1.55
CA ALA A 59 -18.40 13.61 2.86
C ALA A 59 -17.44 12.67 3.64
N GLU A 60 -16.19 12.59 3.23
CA GLU A 60 -15.19 11.62 3.71
C GLU A 60 -15.00 11.67 5.23
N ASN A 61 -15.04 12.86 5.83
CA ASN A 61 -15.01 13.00 7.28
C ASN A 61 -16.21 12.32 7.95
N ALA A 62 -17.40 12.49 7.39
CA ALA A 62 -18.63 11.97 7.98
C ALA A 62 -18.71 10.44 7.88
N PHE A 63 -18.53 9.87 6.69
CA PHE A 63 -18.64 8.41 6.54
C PHE A 63 -17.49 7.63 7.18
N THR A 64 -16.28 8.21 7.24
CA THR A 64 -15.17 7.60 8.01
C THR A 64 -15.48 7.63 9.51
N GLY A 65 -16.02 8.74 10.03
CA GLY A 65 -16.47 8.80 11.42
C GLY A 65 -17.61 7.84 11.74
N MET A 66 -18.54 7.66 10.81
CA MET A 66 -19.61 6.66 10.90
C MET A 66 -19.04 5.24 10.97
N ALA A 67 -18.03 4.94 10.17
CA ALA A 67 -17.34 3.65 10.20
C ALA A 67 -16.66 3.38 11.56
N VAL A 68 -16.03 4.38 12.16
CA VAL A 68 -15.48 4.24 13.52
C VAL A 68 -16.58 3.90 14.54
N GLY A 69 -17.70 4.63 14.50
CA GLY A 69 -18.84 4.35 15.37
C GLY A 69 -19.43 2.95 15.15
N ALA A 70 -19.56 2.52 13.89
CA ALA A 70 -20.01 1.18 13.54
C ALA A 70 -19.05 0.09 14.08
N ALA A 71 -17.75 0.31 13.97
CA ALA A 71 -16.74 -0.60 14.52
C ALA A 71 -16.86 -0.71 16.06
N MET A 72 -17.10 0.39 16.77
CA MET A 72 -17.31 0.38 18.22
C MET A 72 -18.56 -0.42 18.63
N THR A 73 -19.53 -0.60 17.75
CA THR A 73 -20.73 -1.42 18.00
C THR A 73 -20.59 -2.88 17.57
N GLY A 74 -19.40 -3.28 17.07
CA GLY A 74 -19.09 -4.65 16.70
C GLY A 74 -19.16 -4.97 15.22
N LEU A 75 -19.42 -3.98 14.35
CA LEU A 75 -19.31 -4.16 12.91
C LEU A 75 -17.83 -4.13 12.46
N ARG A 76 -17.59 -4.58 11.24
CA ARG A 76 -16.28 -4.58 10.57
C ARG A 76 -16.38 -3.80 9.25
N PRO A 77 -16.38 -2.46 9.33
CA PRO A 77 -16.59 -1.63 8.16
C PRO A 77 -15.35 -1.55 7.28
N ILE A 78 -15.59 -1.61 5.97
CA ILE A 78 -14.65 -1.28 4.91
C ILE A 78 -15.07 0.08 4.36
N VAL A 79 -14.22 1.08 4.54
CA VAL A 79 -14.42 2.43 3.98
C VAL A 79 -13.71 2.50 2.65
N GLU A 80 -14.45 2.75 1.56
CA GLU A 80 -13.87 3.04 0.26
C GLU A 80 -13.76 4.55 0.07
N GLY A 81 -12.53 5.06 -0.04
CA GLY A 81 -12.26 6.39 -0.55
C GLY A 81 -12.16 6.33 -2.07
N MET A 82 -12.86 7.21 -2.79
CA MET A 82 -12.78 7.29 -4.24
C MET A 82 -11.36 7.59 -4.72
N ASN A 83 -10.61 8.35 -3.93
CA ASN A 83 -9.16 8.56 -4.03
C ASN A 83 -8.60 8.76 -2.62
N MET A 84 -7.46 8.13 -2.32
CA MET A 84 -6.81 8.27 -1.01
C MET A 84 -6.46 9.74 -0.69
N GLY A 85 -6.21 10.58 -1.71
CA GLY A 85 -6.00 12.02 -1.57
C GLY A 85 -7.17 12.73 -0.91
N PHE A 86 -8.39 12.30 -1.15
CA PHE A 86 -9.60 12.91 -0.56
C PHE A 86 -9.79 12.51 0.90
N LEU A 87 -9.22 11.39 1.32
CA LEU A 87 -9.24 10.97 2.72
C LEU A 87 -8.41 11.88 3.66
N LEU A 88 -7.68 12.85 3.12
CA LEU A 88 -7.15 13.94 3.94
C LEU A 88 -8.27 14.75 4.63
N LEU A 89 -9.46 14.83 4.05
CA LEU A 89 -10.63 15.40 4.71
C LEU A 89 -11.08 14.60 5.94
N ALA A 90 -10.79 13.31 5.96
CA ALA A 90 -11.07 12.40 7.07
C ALA A 90 -9.87 12.20 8.02
N PHE A 91 -8.79 12.96 7.87
CA PHE A 91 -7.55 12.76 8.64
C PHE A 91 -7.78 12.74 10.15
N ASN A 92 -8.66 13.62 10.67
CA ASN A 92 -9.00 13.62 12.10
C ASN A 92 -9.67 12.31 12.52
N GLN A 93 -10.57 11.75 11.69
CA GLN A 93 -11.24 10.48 12.01
C GLN A 93 -10.25 9.32 12.02
N ILE A 94 -9.29 9.31 11.09
CA ILE A 94 -8.26 8.28 11.01
C ILE A 94 -7.26 8.45 12.17
N SER A 95 -6.74 9.64 12.40
CA SER A 95 -5.72 9.90 13.41
C SER A 95 -6.27 9.82 14.84
N ASN A 96 -7.24 10.68 15.18
CA ASN A 96 -7.67 10.82 16.57
C ASN A 96 -8.71 9.76 16.98
N ASN A 97 -9.64 9.42 16.09
CA ASN A 97 -10.68 8.47 16.46
C ASN A 97 -10.23 7.03 16.17
N MET A 98 -9.86 6.72 14.95
CA MET A 98 -9.50 5.35 14.58
C MET A 98 -8.20 4.89 15.28
N GLY A 99 -7.16 5.71 15.25
CA GLY A 99 -5.85 5.39 15.83
C GLY A 99 -5.81 5.40 17.36
N MET A 100 -6.59 6.28 18.02
CA MET A 100 -6.45 6.53 19.46
C MET A 100 -7.54 5.90 20.34
N LEU A 101 -8.74 5.62 19.81
CA LEU A 101 -9.88 5.21 20.64
C LEU A 101 -9.66 3.94 21.46
N ARG A 102 -8.93 2.97 20.91
CA ARG A 102 -8.58 1.77 21.68
C ARG A 102 -7.79 2.14 22.95
N TYR A 103 -6.81 3.02 22.83
CA TYR A 103 -6.01 3.47 23.98
C TYR A 103 -6.83 4.34 24.93
N THR A 104 -7.52 5.37 24.42
CA THR A 104 -8.27 6.31 25.28
C THR A 104 -9.46 5.69 25.98
N SER A 105 -10.00 4.59 25.46
CA SER A 105 -11.05 3.81 26.10
C SER A 105 -10.53 2.78 27.11
N GLY A 106 -9.21 2.72 27.34
CA GLY A 106 -8.62 1.68 28.19
C GLY A 106 -8.77 0.26 27.64
N GLY A 107 -8.84 0.13 26.29
CA GLY A 107 -9.00 -1.15 25.60
C GLY A 107 -10.44 -1.65 25.48
N ASN A 108 -11.44 -0.85 25.92
CA ASN A 108 -12.86 -1.25 25.87
C ASN A 108 -13.41 -1.36 24.44
N PHE A 109 -12.81 -0.67 23.48
CA PHE A 109 -13.21 -0.75 22.07
C PHE A 109 -12.08 -1.31 21.21
N THR A 110 -12.45 -2.14 20.26
CA THR A 110 -11.64 -2.46 19.07
C THR A 110 -12.17 -1.64 17.90
N ILE A 111 -11.30 -1.30 16.96
CA ILE A 111 -11.68 -0.52 15.77
C ILE A 111 -11.28 -1.31 14.51
N PRO A 112 -11.97 -2.42 14.21
CA PRO A 112 -11.71 -3.28 13.06
C PRO A 112 -12.18 -2.63 11.76
N THR A 113 -11.54 -1.55 11.35
CA THR A 113 -11.92 -0.78 10.16
C THR A 113 -10.83 -0.85 9.12
N VAL A 114 -11.19 -1.17 7.89
CA VAL A 114 -10.31 -1.04 6.73
C VAL A 114 -10.66 0.25 6.01
N VAL A 115 -9.67 1.10 5.77
CA VAL A 115 -9.82 2.27 4.89
C VAL A 115 -9.00 2.00 3.65
N ARG A 116 -9.65 1.89 2.50
CA ARG A 116 -9.04 1.54 1.24
C ARG A 116 -9.34 2.55 0.13
N GLY A 117 -8.50 2.57 -0.86
CA GLY A 117 -8.76 3.36 -2.07
C GLY A 117 -7.52 3.49 -2.93
N PRO A 118 -7.71 3.95 -4.18
CA PRO A 118 -6.63 4.18 -5.12
C PRO A 118 -5.89 5.48 -4.81
N GLY A 119 -4.63 5.52 -5.23
CA GLY A 119 -3.80 6.71 -5.27
C GLY A 119 -2.76 6.60 -6.37
N GLY A 120 -1.80 7.49 -6.40
CA GLY A 120 -0.65 7.43 -7.27
C GLY A 120 -0.78 8.12 -8.63
N VAL A 121 0.33 8.17 -9.33
CA VAL A 121 0.54 8.90 -10.58
C VAL A 121 0.26 8.02 -11.80
N GLY A 122 -0.21 8.59 -12.92
CA GLY A 122 -0.22 7.90 -14.21
C GLY A 122 -1.54 7.87 -14.96
N ARG A 123 -2.52 8.66 -14.54
CA ARG A 123 -3.82 8.80 -15.22
C ARG A 123 -4.04 10.19 -15.80
N GLN A 124 -3.03 11.06 -15.76
CA GLN A 124 -3.14 12.45 -16.22
C GLN A 124 -4.29 13.22 -15.53
N LEU A 125 -4.42 13.00 -14.22
CA LEU A 125 -5.50 13.58 -13.42
C LEU A 125 -5.08 14.88 -12.69
N GLY A 126 -3.82 15.31 -12.86
CA GLY A 126 -3.29 16.51 -12.22
C GLY A 126 -2.89 16.28 -10.77
N ALA A 127 -2.60 17.36 -10.05
CA ALA A 127 -1.96 17.32 -8.75
C ALA A 127 -2.83 16.71 -7.65
N GLU A 128 -4.11 17.11 -7.58
CA GLU A 128 -5.01 16.74 -6.50
C GLU A 128 -5.40 15.26 -6.52
N HIS A 129 -5.48 14.65 -7.71
CA HIS A 129 -5.90 13.25 -7.91
C HIS A 129 -4.75 12.26 -8.03
N SER A 130 -3.50 12.73 -7.93
CA SER A 130 -2.29 11.91 -8.12
C SER A 130 -1.39 11.89 -6.89
N GLN A 131 -1.94 12.13 -5.71
CA GLN A 131 -1.18 12.17 -4.47
C GLN A 131 -0.84 10.76 -3.98
N ARG A 132 0.27 10.66 -3.24
CA ARG A 132 0.79 9.47 -2.58
C ARG A 132 0.90 9.79 -1.10
N LEU A 133 -0.03 9.28 -0.32
CA LEU A 133 -0.26 9.74 1.03
C LEU A 133 0.18 8.76 2.11
N GLU A 134 0.83 7.68 1.76
CA GLU A 134 1.28 6.68 2.72
C GLU A 134 2.06 7.31 3.88
N ALA A 135 2.97 8.25 3.54
CA ALA A 135 3.80 8.95 4.52
C ALA A 135 3.01 9.88 5.45
N TYR A 136 1.90 10.47 5.00
CA TYR A 136 1.07 11.35 5.84
C TYR A 136 0.43 10.60 7.02
N PHE A 137 0.12 9.33 6.83
CA PHE A 137 -0.47 8.48 7.86
C PHE A 137 0.57 7.67 8.64
N HIS A 138 1.80 7.61 8.16
CA HIS A 138 2.83 6.77 8.76
C HIS A 138 3.14 7.16 10.21
N ALA A 139 3.12 8.43 10.53
CA ALA A 139 3.34 8.93 11.89
C ALA A 139 2.16 8.71 12.85
N VAL A 140 0.96 8.31 12.34
CA VAL A 140 -0.22 8.12 13.19
C VAL A 140 -0.09 6.82 14.00
N PRO A 141 -0.09 6.85 15.36
CA PRO A 141 -0.06 5.62 16.15
C PRO A 141 -1.37 4.84 16.05
N GLY A 142 -1.31 3.54 16.38
CA GLY A 142 -2.49 2.69 16.51
C GLY A 142 -3.13 2.20 15.20
N ILE A 143 -2.53 2.50 14.04
CA ILE A 143 -2.97 2.02 12.74
C ILE A 143 -1.91 1.16 12.06
N LYS A 144 -2.33 0.22 11.22
CA LYS A 144 -1.48 -0.50 10.29
C LYS A 144 -1.59 0.11 8.90
N ILE A 145 -0.52 0.02 8.11
CA ILE A 145 -0.48 0.53 6.73
C ILE A 145 0.09 -0.53 5.82
N VAL A 146 -0.66 -0.88 4.78
CA VAL A 146 -0.21 -1.79 3.72
C VAL A 146 -0.38 -1.17 2.35
N ALA A 147 0.48 -1.53 1.40
CA ALA A 147 0.43 -1.10 0.01
C ALA A 147 0.56 -2.32 -0.91
N VAL A 148 -0.47 -2.58 -1.70
CA VAL A 148 -0.52 -3.78 -2.54
C VAL A 148 0.18 -3.58 -3.88
N SER A 149 0.81 -4.64 -4.35
CA SER A 149 1.59 -4.66 -5.59
C SER A 149 1.09 -5.68 -6.61
N THR A 150 0.40 -6.74 -6.18
CA THR A 150 -0.04 -7.86 -7.04
C THR A 150 -1.46 -8.33 -6.68
N PRO A 151 -2.17 -9.01 -7.60
CA PRO A 151 -3.46 -9.63 -7.30
C PRO A 151 -3.41 -10.61 -6.13
N THR A 152 -2.36 -11.44 -6.04
CA THR A 152 -2.19 -12.41 -4.95
C THR A 152 -2.12 -11.70 -3.59
N ASN A 153 -1.24 -10.69 -3.45
CA ASN A 153 -1.14 -10.01 -2.17
C ASN A 153 -2.36 -9.10 -1.89
N ALA A 154 -2.99 -8.54 -2.93
CA ALA A 154 -4.22 -7.77 -2.77
C ALA A 154 -5.35 -8.58 -2.13
N LYS A 155 -5.63 -9.80 -2.63
CA LYS A 155 -6.65 -10.70 -2.07
C LYS A 155 -6.32 -11.15 -0.65
N GLY A 156 -5.10 -11.64 -0.45
CA GLY A 156 -4.69 -12.16 0.86
C GLY A 156 -4.62 -11.11 1.96
N LEU A 157 -4.10 -9.91 1.64
CA LEU A 157 -4.01 -8.80 2.58
C LEU A 157 -5.37 -8.17 2.89
N MET A 158 -6.28 -8.07 1.90
CA MET A 158 -7.62 -7.53 2.13
C MET A 158 -8.39 -8.41 3.12
N LYS A 159 -8.33 -9.73 2.96
CA LYS A 159 -8.94 -10.67 3.92
C LYS A 159 -8.31 -10.54 5.30
N ALA A 160 -6.99 -10.46 5.40
CA ALA A 160 -6.29 -10.27 6.67
C ALA A 160 -6.66 -8.93 7.32
N ALA A 161 -6.75 -7.85 6.56
CA ALA A 161 -7.13 -6.52 7.04
C ALA A 161 -8.56 -6.50 7.61
N ILE A 162 -9.51 -7.14 6.91
CA ILE A 162 -10.91 -7.23 7.38
C ILE A 162 -10.99 -8.06 8.68
N ARG A 163 -10.13 -9.06 8.85
CA ARG A 163 -10.08 -9.90 10.07
C ARG A 163 -9.32 -9.28 11.24
N ASP A 164 -8.51 -8.26 11.01
CA ASP A 164 -7.76 -7.58 12.07
C ASP A 164 -8.69 -6.77 12.98
N ASN A 165 -8.38 -6.74 14.27
CA ASN A 165 -9.13 -5.96 15.26
C ASN A 165 -8.61 -4.52 15.42
N ASN A 166 -7.57 -4.14 14.69
CA ASN A 166 -7.04 -2.79 14.63
C ASN A 166 -7.31 -2.18 13.26
N PRO A 167 -7.30 -0.84 13.15
CA PRO A 167 -7.51 -0.17 11.87
C PRO A 167 -6.37 -0.44 10.89
N VAL A 168 -6.73 -0.66 9.62
CA VAL A 168 -5.78 -0.87 8.53
C VAL A 168 -6.05 0.13 7.42
N LEU A 169 -5.04 0.93 7.08
CA LEU A 169 -5.04 1.73 5.85
C LEU A 169 -4.45 0.89 4.71
N PHE A 170 -5.24 0.70 3.69
CA PHE A 170 -4.96 -0.21 2.60
C PHE A 170 -4.79 0.58 1.30
N PHE A 171 -3.53 0.85 0.93
CA PHE A 171 -3.20 1.65 -0.25
C PHE A 171 -3.17 0.82 -1.51
N GLU A 172 -3.91 1.27 -2.51
CA GLU A 172 -3.99 0.71 -3.85
C GLU A 172 -3.45 1.72 -4.86
N HIS A 173 -3.06 1.23 -6.04
CA HIS A 173 -2.54 2.11 -7.08
C HIS A 173 -3.41 2.04 -8.33
N VAL A 174 -3.78 3.22 -8.87
CA VAL A 174 -4.69 3.36 -10.02
C VAL A 174 -4.26 2.57 -11.26
N LEU A 175 -2.97 2.39 -11.48
CA LEU A 175 -2.43 1.67 -12.64
C LEU A 175 -2.32 0.16 -12.43
N LEU A 176 -2.47 -0.32 -11.19
CA LEU A 176 -2.35 -1.74 -10.89
C LEU A 176 -3.67 -2.50 -10.96
N TYR A 177 -4.82 -1.83 -11.01
CA TYR A 177 -6.12 -2.49 -11.04
C TYR A 177 -6.30 -3.49 -12.19
N ASN A 178 -5.70 -3.21 -13.36
CA ASN A 178 -5.75 -4.08 -14.53
C ASN A 178 -4.55 -5.03 -14.63
N LEU A 179 -3.70 -5.10 -13.61
CA LEU A 179 -2.66 -6.11 -13.53
C LEU A 179 -3.31 -7.46 -13.32
N SER A 180 -2.95 -8.47 -14.12
CA SER A 180 -3.40 -9.84 -13.96
C SER A 180 -2.29 -10.74 -13.45
N GLU A 181 -2.67 -11.73 -12.67
CA GLU A 181 -1.80 -12.76 -12.12
C GLU A 181 -2.59 -14.04 -11.88
N ASP A 182 -1.93 -15.19 -11.97
CA ASP A 182 -2.48 -16.44 -11.50
C ASP A 182 -2.46 -16.49 -9.97
N ILE A 183 -3.63 -16.38 -9.33
CA ILE A 183 -3.75 -16.42 -7.88
C ILE A 183 -3.95 -17.83 -7.35
N PRO A 184 -3.53 -18.14 -6.11
CA PRO A 184 -3.76 -19.43 -5.48
C PRO A 184 -5.25 -19.77 -5.40
N ASP A 185 -5.58 -21.05 -5.64
CA ASP A 185 -6.93 -21.55 -5.41
C ASP A 185 -7.21 -21.69 -3.91
N GLY A 186 -8.47 -21.47 -3.52
CA GLY A 186 -8.94 -21.69 -2.16
C GLY A 186 -8.68 -20.54 -1.21
N GLU A 187 -8.79 -20.87 0.09
CA GLU A 187 -8.69 -19.89 1.17
C GLU A 187 -7.23 -19.59 1.52
N TYR A 188 -6.84 -18.31 1.47
CA TYR A 188 -5.54 -17.87 1.96
C TYR A 188 -5.59 -16.42 2.47
N THR A 189 -4.63 -16.06 3.29
CA THR A 189 -4.37 -14.70 3.76
C THR A 189 -2.89 -14.40 3.66
N CYS A 190 -2.53 -13.11 3.61
CA CYS A 190 -1.16 -12.63 3.72
C CYS A 190 -0.97 -11.91 5.06
N ALA A 191 0.21 -11.99 5.64
CA ALA A 191 0.51 -11.30 6.88
C ALA A 191 0.59 -9.77 6.67
N LEU A 192 0.07 -9.01 7.64
CA LEU A 192 0.04 -7.54 7.61
C LEU A 192 1.33 -6.89 8.12
N ASP A 193 2.35 -7.68 8.40
CA ASP A 193 3.62 -7.28 9.01
C ASP A 193 4.84 -7.94 8.35
N GLN A 194 4.65 -8.54 7.17
CA GLN A 194 5.72 -9.22 6.44
C GLN A 194 5.95 -8.61 5.06
N ALA A 195 7.22 -8.58 4.66
CA ALA A 195 7.67 -8.25 3.33
C ALA A 195 7.84 -9.51 2.47
N ASP A 196 7.87 -9.35 1.16
CA ASP A 196 8.07 -10.43 0.20
C ASP A 196 9.44 -10.29 -0.49
N VAL A 197 10.24 -11.35 -0.47
CA VAL A 197 11.50 -11.42 -1.23
C VAL A 197 11.16 -11.86 -2.66
N VAL A 198 11.01 -10.88 -3.54
CA VAL A 198 10.58 -11.07 -4.94
C VAL A 198 11.69 -11.70 -5.80
N ARG A 199 12.94 -11.38 -5.50
CA ARG A 199 14.16 -11.92 -6.12
C ARG A 199 15.25 -12.04 -5.07
N GLU A 200 15.90 -13.19 -5.05
CA GLU A 200 17.13 -13.37 -4.27
C GLU A 200 18.33 -12.74 -5.00
N GLY A 201 19.25 -12.15 -4.23
CA GLY A 201 20.46 -11.55 -4.77
C GLY A 201 21.54 -11.35 -3.72
N SER A 202 22.73 -10.89 -4.15
CA SER A 202 23.90 -10.80 -3.28
C SER A 202 24.70 -9.50 -3.37
N ASP A 203 24.43 -8.62 -4.33
CA ASP A 203 25.23 -7.39 -4.53
C ASP A 203 24.57 -6.14 -3.94
N VAL A 204 23.25 -6.00 -4.13
CA VAL A 204 22.47 -4.81 -3.73
C VAL A 204 21.08 -5.23 -3.31
N THR A 205 20.61 -4.72 -2.17
CA THR A 205 19.21 -4.80 -1.74
C THR A 205 18.44 -3.62 -2.32
N ILE A 206 17.32 -3.89 -3.00
CA ILE A 206 16.34 -2.88 -3.42
C ILE A 206 15.05 -3.09 -2.62
N LEU A 207 14.65 -2.08 -1.85
CA LEU A 207 13.41 -2.04 -1.10
C LEU A 207 12.40 -1.18 -1.86
N THR A 208 11.20 -1.70 -2.07
CA THR A 208 10.17 -1.01 -2.84
C THR A 208 8.77 -1.44 -2.40
N TYR A 209 7.73 -0.80 -2.94
CA TYR A 209 6.33 -1.20 -2.71
C TYR A 209 5.43 -0.74 -3.85
N SER A 210 4.25 -1.34 -3.93
CA SER A 210 3.18 -0.97 -4.86
C SER A 210 3.66 -0.93 -6.33
N ARG A 211 3.31 0.09 -7.09
CA ARG A 211 3.69 0.24 -8.50
C ARG A 211 5.20 0.15 -8.73
N MET A 212 6.02 0.71 -7.82
CA MET A 212 7.46 0.75 -8.02
C MET A 212 8.11 -0.63 -8.00
N ARG A 213 7.49 -1.65 -7.40
CA ARG A 213 7.90 -3.06 -7.56
C ARG A 213 8.05 -3.45 -9.03
N HIS A 214 7.12 -3.03 -9.89
CA HIS A 214 7.14 -3.36 -11.32
C HIS A 214 8.21 -2.58 -12.10
N HIS A 215 8.54 -1.36 -11.68
CA HIS A 215 9.68 -0.61 -12.22
C HIS A 215 11.01 -1.26 -11.80
N CYS A 216 11.10 -1.69 -10.54
CA CYS A 216 12.27 -2.40 -10.03
C CYS A 216 12.47 -3.76 -10.73
N LEU A 217 11.42 -4.54 -10.98
CA LEU A 217 11.52 -5.80 -11.71
C LEU A 217 12.14 -5.60 -13.10
N LYS A 218 11.69 -4.58 -13.85
CA LYS A 218 12.29 -4.24 -15.17
C LYS A 218 13.75 -3.82 -15.05
N ALA A 219 14.10 -3.11 -13.98
CA ALA A 219 15.50 -2.73 -13.73
C ALA A 219 16.36 -3.95 -13.34
N VAL A 220 15.84 -4.86 -12.53
CA VAL A 220 16.53 -6.09 -12.12
C VAL A 220 16.85 -6.98 -13.33
N GLU A 221 15.91 -7.15 -14.27
CA GLU A 221 16.15 -7.90 -15.51
C GLU A 221 17.33 -7.33 -16.34
N GLN A 222 17.54 -6.02 -16.33
CA GLN A 222 18.69 -5.40 -16.99
C GLN A 222 19.96 -5.54 -16.16
N LEU A 223 19.85 -5.36 -14.84
CA LEU A 223 21.00 -5.50 -13.92
C LEU A 223 21.58 -6.92 -13.93
N GLU A 224 20.72 -7.94 -14.00
CA GLU A 224 21.16 -9.35 -14.13
C GLU A 224 22.00 -9.57 -15.40
N LYS A 225 21.59 -9.00 -16.55
CA LYS A 225 22.36 -9.05 -17.81
C LYS A 225 23.71 -8.33 -17.68
N ASP A 226 23.77 -7.30 -16.84
CA ASP A 226 24.97 -6.50 -16.60
C ASP A 226 25.83 -7.08 -15.45
N GLY A 227 25.50 -8.27 -14.94
CA GLY A 227 26.26 -8.97 -13.90
C GLY A 227 26.09 -8.38 -12.49
N VAL A 228 24.94 -7.74 -12.22
CA VAL A 228 24.60 -7.22 -10.88
C VAL A 228 23.47 -8.08 -10.28
N SER A 229 23.76 -8.76 -9.17
CA SER A 229 22.83 -9.62 -8.46
C SER A 229 22.05 -8.82 -7.43
N VAL A 230 20.77 -8.59 -7.70
CA VAL A 230 19.88 -7.76 -6.86
C VAL A 230 18.96 -8.62 -6.02
N GLU A 231 18.93 -8.34 -4.72
CA GLU A 231 17.84 -8.79 -3.85
C GLU A 231 16.72 -7.75 -3.85
N LEU A 232 15.59 -8.12 -4.45
CA LEU A 232 14.42 -7.24 -4.54
C LEU A 232 13.40 -7.63 -3.49
N ILE A 233 13.07 -6.67 -2.62
CA ILE A 233 12.07 -6.83 -1.56
C ILE A 233 10.90 -5.90 -1.82
N ASP A 234 9.70 -6.47 -1.92
CA ASP A 234 8.43 -5.76 -1.84
C ASP A 234 8.05 -5.62 -0.37
N LEU A 235 8.03 -4.41 0.13
CA LEU A 235 7.76 -4.14 1.54
C LEU A 235 6.36 -4.58 1.96
N ILE A 236 5.35 -4.43 1.10
CA ILE A 236 3.95 -4.75 1.37
C ILE A 236 3.42 -4.04 2.63
N SER A 237 3.98 -4.37 3.79
CA SER A 237 3.70 -3.67 5.04
C SER A 237 4.59 -2.43 5.17
N LEU A 238 3.95 -1.27 5.24
CA LEU A 238 4.63 0.00 5.49
C LEU A 238 4.61 0.36 6.97
N LYS A 239 3.64 -0.20 7.73
CA LYS A 239 3.57 -0.03 9.18
C LYS A 239 2.84 -1.23 9.81
N PRO A 240 3.56 -2.05 10.61
CA PRO A 240 5.00 -2.00 10.85
C PRO A 240 5.82 -2.42 9.63
N PHE A 241 7.09 -2.02 9.54
CA PHE A 241 8.02 -2.61 8.59
C PHE A 241 8.50 -3.99 9.07
N ASP A 242 8.72 -4.92 8.16
CA ASP A 242 9.43 -6.18 8.41
C ASP A 242 10.95 -5.96 8.47
N MET A 243 11.40 -5.38 9.58
CA MET A 243 12.82 -5.09 9.78
C MET A 243 13.70 -6.34 9.82
N ASP A 244 13.16 -7.49 10.20
CA ASP A 244 13.91 -8.75 10.23
C ASP A 244 14.30 -9.21 8.82
N THR A 245 13.37 -9.15 7.87
CA THR A 245 13.63 -9.46 6.46
C THR A 245 14.56 -8.43 5.84
N ILE A 246 14.36 -7.14 6.13
CA ILE A 246 15.20 -6.05 5.62
C ILE A 246 16.65 -6.18 6.15
N ALA A 247 16.84 -6.36 7.45
CA ALA A 247 18.15 -6.49 8.06
C ALA A 247 18.89 -7.74 7.58
N ARG A 248 18.20 -8.88 7.42
CA ARG A 248 18.77 -10.10 6.86
C ARG A 248 19.31 -9.90 5.45
N SER A 249 18.58 -9.18 4.61
CA SER A 249 19.00 -8.82 3.26
C SER A 249 20.21 -7.90 3.27
N ILE A 250 20.19 -6.85 4.09
CA ILE A 250 21.30 -5.88 4.19
C ILE A 250 22.59 -6.57 4.67
N ARG A 251 22.53 -7.47 5.64
CA ARG A 251 23.69 -8.27 6.09
C ARG A 251 24.28 -9.16 5.01
N LYS A 252 23.49 -9.52 4.00
CA LYS A 252 23.93 -10.31 2.86
C LYS A 252 24.57 -9.46 1.75
N THR A 253 23.99 -8.30 1.46
CA THR A 253 24.35 -7.47 0.31
C THR A 253 25.25 -6.28 0.67
N HIS A 254 25.23 -5.82 1.92
CA HIS A 254 25.94 -4.65 2.45
C HIS A 254 25.65 -3.32 1.74
N ARG A 255 24.66 -3.31 0.84
CA ARG A 255 24.27 -2.15 0.01
C ARG A 255 22.78 -2.11 -0.15
N VAL A 256 22.18 -0.97 0.14
CA VAL A 256 20.71 -0.84 0.11
C VAL A 256 20.28 0.44 -0.57
N MET A 257 19.22 0.32 -1.35
CA MET A 257 18.50 1.46 -1.90
C MET A 257 17.00 1.28 -1.73
N VAL A 258 16.29 2.41 -1.50
CA VAL A 258 14.83 2.47 -1.44
C VAL A 258 14.31 3.12 -2.70
N VAL A 259 13.33 2.50 -3.35
CA VAL A 259 12.68 3.01 -4.55
C VAL A 259 11.19 3.17 -4.27
N GLU A 260 10.70 4.41 -4.30
CA GLU A 260 9.33 4.74 -3.95
C GLU A 260 8.71 5.77 -4.90
N GLU A 261 7.39 5.77 -5.02
CA GLU A 261 6.64 6.79 -5.73
C GLU A 261 6.32 8.00 -4.83
N CYS A 262 6.41 7.85 -3.52
CA CYS A 262 6.28 8.94 -2.56
C CYS A 262 7.27 10.07 -2.86
N MET A 263 6.93 11.31 -2.49
CA MET A 263 7.83 12.44 -2.61
C MET A 263 9.07 12.26 -1.73
N LYS A 264 10.18 12.86 -2.15
CA LYS A 264 11.48 12.67 -1.47
C LYS A 264 11.46 13.22 -0.06
N THR A 265 10.89 14.41 0.15
CA THR A 265 10.82 15.02 1.47
C THR A 265 9.72 14.36 2.31
N GLY A 266 10.12 13.78 3.44
CA GLY A 266 9.19 13.12 4.36
C GLY A 266 8.49 11.87 3.81
N GLY A 267 8.98 11.27 2.71
CA GLY A 267 8.45 10.02 2.17
C GLY A 267 8.73 8.81 3.07
N ILE A 268 8.11 7.67 2.78
CA ILE A 268 8.29 6.39 3.49
C ILE A 268 9.77 5.99 3.54
N GLY A 269 10.49 6.19 2.44
CA GLY A 269 11.92 5.89 2.36
C GLY A 269 12.78 6.75 3.30
N ALA A 270 12.31 7.89 3.79
CA ALA A 270 13.05 8.69 4.77
C ALA A 270 13.08 7.99 6.14
N GLU A 271 11.93 7.53 6.61
CA GLU A 271 11.80 6.77 7.86
C GLU A 271 12.54 5.43 7.75
N LEU A 272 12.35 4.74 6.63
CA LEU A 272 12.99 3.44 6.41
C LEU A 272 14.52 3.53 6.46
N ILE A 273 15.12 4.58 5.88
CA ILE A 273 16.57 4.80 5.98
C ILE A 273 17.00 5.16 7.41
N ALA A 274 16.19 5.89 8.17
CA ALA A 274 16.49 6.14 9.57
C ALA A 274 16.57 4.81 10.35
N LEU A 275 15.56 3.93 10.21
CA LEU A 275 15.53 2.61 10.83
C LEU A 275 16.69 1.71 10.37
N ILE A 276 17.02 1.71 9.07
CA ILE A 276 18.18 0.98 8.54
C ILE A 276 19.47 1.49 9.20
N THR A 277 19.61 2.79 9.34
CA THR A 277 20.79 3.37 10.00
C THR A 277 20.86 3.00 11.47
N GLU A 278 19.73 2.96 12.19
CA GLU A 278 19.69 2.57 13.59
C GLU A 278 20.00 1.07 13.82
N HIS A 279 19.55 0.20 12.91
CA HIS A 279 19.61 -1.26 13.11
C HIS A 279 20.69 -1.98 12.31
N CYS A 280 21.17 -1.38 11.22
CA CYS A 280 22.08 -2.04 10.25
C CYS A 280 23.30 -1.18 9.88
N PHE A 281 23.64 -0.12 10.62
CA PHE A 281 24.72 0.79 10.26
C PHE A 281 26.06 0.07 10.06
N ASP A 282 26.40 -0.84 10.96
CA ASP A 282 27.65 -1.60 10.91
C ASP A 282 27.68 -2.68 9.80
N ASP A 283 26.54 -2.96 9.20
CA ASP A 283 26.40 -3.91 8.09
C ASP A 283 26.52 -3.24 6.72
N LEU A 284 26.69 -1.91 6.65
CA LEU A 284 26.68 -1.13 5.40
C LEU A 284 28.09 -0.82 4.89
N ASP A 285 28.38 -1.16 3.62
CA ASP A 285 29.61 -0.77 2.91
C ASP A 285 29.51 0.60 2.23
N ALA A 286 28.30 1.13 2.07
CA ALA A 286 28.02 2.40 1.42
C ALA A 286 26.79 3.08 2.05
N ARG A 287 26.68 4.41 1.86
CA ARG A 287 25.49 5.12 2.32
C ARG A 287 24.23 4.60 1.62
N PRO A 288 23.11 4.43 2.32
CA PRO A 288 21.84 4.08 1.68
C PRO A 288 21.38 5.14 0.67
N ILE A 289 20.77 4.70 -0.43
CA ILE A 289 20.25 5.59 -1.48
C ILE A 289 18.71 5.62 -1.40
N ARG A 290 18.13 6.82 -1.62
CA ARG A 290 16.68 6.98 -1.88
C ARG A 290 16.46 7.47 -3.31
N LEU A 291 15.72 6.69 -4.06
CA LEU A 291 15.09 7.09 -5.32
C LEU A 291 13.60 7.32 -5.06
N SER A 292 13.20 8.56 -4.98
CA SER A 292 11.84 8.99 -4.66
C SER A 292 11.38 10.00 -5.72
N SER A 293 10.07 10.17 -5.87
CA SER A 293 9.53 11.21 -6.75
C SER A 293 9.99 12.61 -6.33
N GLN A 294 9.95 13.52 -7.27
CA GLN A 294 10.31 14.92 -7.02
C GLN A 294 9.27 15.61 -6.12
N ASP A 295 9.73 16.58 -5.34
CA ASP A 295 8.87 17.41 -4.46
C ASP A 295 8.15 18.50 -5.25
N ILE A 296 7.34 18.06 -6.23
CA ILE A 296 6.54 18.94 -7.10
C ILE A 296 5.12 18.40 -7.24
N PRO A 297 4.12 19.29 -7.42
CA PRO A 297 2.78 18.86 -7.79
C PRO A 297 2.82 18.07 -9.11
N THR A 298 2.07 16.98 -9.18
CA THR A 298 2.04 16.14 -10.39
C THR A 298 1.44 16.91 -11.58
N PRO A 299 2.17 17.04 -12.71
CA PRO A 299 1.67 17.71 -13.89
C PRO A 299 0.50 16.96 -14.54
N TYR A 300 -0.38 17.71 -15.20
CA TYR A 300 -1.50 17.14 -15.95
C TYR A 300 -1.05 16.47 -17.27
N ASN A 301 0.01 16.98 -17.88
CA ASN A 301 0.54 16.43 -19.13
C ASN A 301 1.27 15.11 -18.89
N GLY A 302 0.90 14.04 -19.59
CA GLY A 302 1.43 12.69 -19.36
C GLY A 302 2.94 12.55 -19.56
N ALA A 303 3.56 13.31 -20.46
CA ALA A 303 5.02 13.30 -20.64
C ALA A 303 5.72 13.91 -19.42
N LEU A 304 5.19 15.03 -18.90
CA LEU A 304 5.72 15.67 -17.69
C LEU A 304 5.39 14.84 -16.44
N GLU A 305 4.19 14.25 -16.38
CA GLU A 305 3.79 13.33 -15.30
C GLU A 305 4.79 12.19 -15.15
N ASN A 306 5.19 11.54 -16.24
CA ASN A 306 6.18 10.46 -16.22
C ASN A 306 7.58 10.90 -15.76
N LEU A 307 7.96 12.15 -15.92
CA LEU A 307 9.23 12.69 -15.44
C LEU A 307 9.25 12.91 -13.92
N THR A 308 8.09 12.91 -13.26
CA THR A 308 8.02 13.13 -11.80
C THR A 308 8.33 11.89 -10.99
N ILE A 309 8.25 10.71 -11.58
CA ILE A 309 8.45 9.41 -10.94
C ILE A 309 9.75 8.73 -11.41
N ILE A 310 10.27 7.86 -10.56
CA ILE A 310 11.49 7.11 -10.86
C ILE A 310 11.25 6.11 -12.00
N GLN A 311 12.15 6.13 -12.98
CA GLN A 311 12.11 5.25 -14.15
C GLN A 311 13.13 4.09 -14.01
N PRO A 312 12.91 2.94 -14.67
CA PRO A 312 13.79 1.77 -14.55
C PRO A 312 15.27 2.04 -14.83
N HIS A 313 15.60 2.89 -15.80
CA HIS A 313 16.99 3.24 -16.11
C HIS A 313 17.71 3.95 -14.94
N GLN A 314 16.99 4.82 -14.21
CA GLN A 314 17.54 5.51 -13.03
C GLN A 314 17.84 4.51 -11.89
N ILE A 315 17.02 3.47 -11.75
CA ILE A 315 17.23 2.38 -10.80
C ILE A 315 18.50 1.58 -11.19
N VAL A 316 18.66 1.27 -12.48
CA VAL A 316 19.85 0.58 -13.02
C VAL A 316 21.12 1.37 -12.74
N ASP A 317 21.12 2.67 -13.07
CA ASP A 317 22.29 3.53 -12.88
C ASP A 317 22.67 3.65 -11.40
N ALA A 318 21.70 3.85 -10.53
CA ALA A 318 21.91 3.96 -9.08
C ALA A 318 22.43 2.64 -8.47
N ALA A 319 21.87 1.50 -8.86
CA ALA A 319 22.32 0.19 -8.38
C ALA A 319 23.76 -0.13 -8.80
N LYS A 320 24.14 0.20 -10.04
CA LYS A 320 25.52 0.05 -10.54
C LYS A 320 26.48 0.96 -9.79
N ALA A 321 26.13 2.22 -9.59
CA ALA A 321 26.94 3.17 -8.82
C ALA A 321 27.13 2.70 -7.38
N LEU A 322 26.07 2.18 -6.75
CA LEU A 322 26.11 1.65 -5.39
C LEU A 322 27.01 0.41 -5.29
N LYS A 323 26.91 -0.54 -6.25
CA LYS A 323 27.80 -1.70 -6.32
C LYS A 323 29.26 -1.31 -6.51
N ALA A 324 29.51 -0.27 -7.30
CA ALA A 324 30.87 0.23 -7.57
C ALA A 324 31.46 1.10 -6.45
N GLY A 325 30.70 1.39 -5.37
CA GLY A 325 31.14 2.29 -4.31
C GLY A 325 31.29 3.75 -4.74
N GLN A 326 30.52 4.19 -5.74
CA GLN A 326 30.58 5.53 -6.33
C GLN A 326 29.47 6.48 -5.81
N VAL A 327 28.92 6.25 -4.63
CA VAL A 327 27.81 7.00 -4.03
C VAL A 327 28.14 7.54 -2.65
#